data_5461de6e37569dc5fa08b5ab62b719bf
#
_entry.id   5461de6e37569dc5fa08b5ab62b719bf
#
_cell.length_a   1.000
_cell.length_b   1.000
_cell.length_c   1.000
_cell.angle_alpha   90.00
_cell.angle_beta   90.00
_cell.angle_gamma   90.00
#
_symmetry.space_group_name_H-M   'P 1'
#
loop_
_entity.id
_entity.type
_entity.pdbx_description
1 polymer ?
#
loop_
_entity_poly.entity_id
_entity_poly.type
_entity_poly.pdbx_seq_one_letter_code
_entity_poly.pdbx_strand_id
1 'polypeptide(L)'
;MVCLLPTPFQAASIIPIHHLKMLSTQPSTANAPTIAAIATAAGRGGVGVIRISGHQLLSLAQAITGGKTPKPRTALYTDFLDEHGNAIDNGILLYFAAPASFTGEDVIELQGHGGQIVLQMLLNRCLQLGARIAEAGEFTKRAFLNNKLDLAQAESVADLIDASSQAAARMAVRSLKGAFSNQIHRLVDDLITLRMLVEATLDFPEEEIDFLEAADA
;
A
#
# COMPACT_ATOMS: atom_id res chain seq x y z
N MET A 1 45.71 4.40 56.06
CA MET A 1 45.30 5.46 55.13
C MET A 1 45.34 4.84 53.76
N VAL A 2 44.20 4.25 53.36
CA VAL A 2 44.07 3.47 52.14
C VAL A 2 43.43 4.37 51.12
N CYS A 3 44.13 4.66 50.03
CA CYS A 3 43.69 5.50 48.93
C CYS A 3 42.82 4.62 48.00
N LEU A 4 41.51 4.88 47.94
CA LEU A 4 40.59 4.28 47.00
C LEU A 4 40.71 4.97 45.64
N LEU A 5 41.14 4.23 44.62
CA LEU A 5 41.11 4.65 43.21
C LEU A 5 39.67 4.57 42.69
N PRO A 6 39.20 5.49 41.84
CA PRO A 6 37.90 5.42 41.23
C PRO A 6 37.86 4.36 40.13
N THR A 7 36.77 3.59 40.12
CA THR A 7 36.45 2.58 39.12
C THR A 7 36.23 3.20 37.73
N PRO A 8 36.64 2.54 36.63
CA PRO A 8 36.42 3.06 35.29
C PRO A 8 34.94 3.08 34.91
N PHE A 9 34.53 4.21 34.37
CA PHE A 9 33.23 4.45 33.78
C PHE A 9 32.95 3.38 32.71
N GLN A 10 31.86 2.65 32.90
CA GLN A 10 31.39 1.64 31.96
C GLN A 10 30.89 2.37 30.72
N ALA A 11 31.56 2.19 29.58
CA ALA A 11 31.18 2.73 28.31
C ALA A 11 29.76 2.24 27.97
N ALA A 12 28.82 3.16 27.87
CA ALA A 12 27.50 2.90 27.37
C ALA A 12 27.63 2.34 25.94
N SER A 13 27.16 1.12 25.72
CA SER A 13 27.17 0.49 24.42
C SER A 13 26.34 1.34 23.44
N ILE A 14 27.04 1.94 22.48
CA ILE A 14 26.44 2.65 21.36
C ILE A 14 25.63 1.62 20.57
N ILE A 15 24.32 1.72 20.62
CA ILE A 15 23.43 0.92 19.77
C ILE A 15 23.66 1.42 18.35
N PRO A 16 24.09 0.56 17.40
CA PRO A 16 24.35 0.99 16.03
C PRO A 16 23.05 1.47 15.40
N ILE A 17 23.06 2.70 14.89
CA ILE A 17 21.93 3.46 14.31
C ILE A 17 21.27 2.75 13.11
N HIS A 18 21.92 1.73 12.54
CA HIS A 18 21.33 0.89 11.47
C HIS A 18 20.10 0.08 11.89
N HIS A 19 19.70 0.08 13.16
CA HIS A 19 18.52 -0.65 13.66
C HIS A 19 17.35 0.28 14.06
N LEU A 20 17.46 1.60 13.83
CA LEU A 20 16.27 2.44 13.84
C LEU A 20 15.55 2.40 12.48
N LYS A 21 15.38 1.23 11.90
CA LYS A 21 14.17 0.93 11.16
C LYS A 21 13.07 1.19 12.17
N MET A 22 12.36 2.33 12.03
CA MET A 22 11.15 2.56 12.80
C MET A 22 10.43 1.22 12.88
N LEU A 23 10.28 0.69 14.08
CA LEU A 23 9.28 -0.32 14.39
C LEU A 23 7.91 0.35 14.16
N SER A 24 7.59 0.63 12.90
CA SER A 24 6.21 0.77 12.49
C SER A 24 5.65 -0.65 12.60
N THR A 25 5.22 -1.03 13.79
CA THR A 25 4.21 -2.08 13.96
C THR A 25 2.94 -1.56 13.30
N GLN A 26 2.99 -1.36 11.99
CA GLN A 26 1.80 -1.16 11.19
C GLN A 26 1.00 -2.46 11.32
N PRO A 27 -0.27 -2.41 11.70
CA PRO A 27 -1.09 -3.60 11.77
C PRO A 27 -1.06 -4.26 10.39
N SER A 28 -0.42 -5.43 10.29
CA SER A 28 -0.37 -6.18 9.05
C SER A 28 -1.79 -6.58 8.67
N THR A 29 -2.14 -6.52 7.40
CA THR A 29 -3.46 -6.97 6.91
C THR A 29 -3.56 -8.51 6.86
N ALA A 30 -2.59 -9.25 7.38
CA ALA A 30 -2.49 -10.72 7.29
C ALA A 30 -3.77 -11.48 7.69
N ASN A 31 -4.62 -10.89 8.54
CA ASN A 31 -5.92 -11.45 8.95
C ASN A 31 -7.09 -10.54 8.55
N ALA A 32 -6.88 -9.58 7.65
CA ALA A 32 -7.97 -8.70 7.22
C ALA A 32 -9.02 -9.49 6.41
N PRO A 33 -10.32 -9.22 6.62
CA PRO A 33 -11.37 -9.88 5.85
C PRO A 33 -11.27 -9.51 4.36
N THR A 34 -11.68 -10.42 3.48
CA THR A 34 -11.82 -10.14 2.04
C THR A 34 -12.81 -9.00 1.83
N ILE A 35 -12.45 -8.04 0.99
CA ILE A 35 -13.32 -6.91 0.63
C ILE A 35 -13.65 -6.93 -0.85
N ALA A 36 -14.84 -6.42 -1.20
CA ALA A 36 -15.27 -6.25 -2.57
C ALA A 36 -15.99 -4.90 -2.75
N ALA A 37 -15.82 -4.28 -3.91
CA ALA A 37 -16.54 -3.08 -4.30
C ALA A 37 -16.70 -2.96 -5.81
N ILE A 38 -17.71 -2.21 -6.24
CA ILE A 38 -17.81 -1.69 -7.61
C ILE A 38 -16.73 -0.61 -7.74
N ALA A 39 -15.75 -0.83 -8.62
CA ALA A 39 -14.59 0.05 -8.79
C ALA A 39 -14.78 1.10 -9.90
N THR A 40 -15.83 0.98 -10.71
CA THR A 40 -16.20 1.98 -11.73
C THR A 40 -17.17 3.01 -11.15
N ALA A 41 -17.15 4.22 -11.71
CA ALA A 41 -18.06 5.29 -11.29
C ALA A 41 -19.54 4.86 -11.47
N ALA A 42 -20.41 5.38 -10.61
CA ALA A 42 -21.83 5.12 -10.70
C ALA A 42 -22.40 5.67 -12.01
N GLY A 43 -23.29 4.90 -12.66
CA GLY A 43 -23.93 5.27 -13.90
C GLY A 43 -24.11 4.09 -14.84
N ARG A 44 -24.52 4.36 -16.07
CA ARG A 44 -24.60 3.35 -17.14
C ARG A 44 -23.35 3.44 -18.00
N GLY A 45 -22.60 2.37 -18.10
CA GLY A 45 -21.40 2.27 -18.92
C GLY A 45 -21.37 0.97 -19.72
N GLY A 46 -20.55 0.91 -20.76
CA GLY A 46 -20.34 -0.33 -21.52
C GLY A 46 -19.59 -1.38 -20.71
N VAL A 47 -18.74 -0.93 -19.76
CA VAL A 47 -17.93 -1.80 -18.89
C VAL A 47 -18.12 -1.39 -17.44
N GLY A 48 -18.22 -2.40 -16.56
CA GLY A 48 -18.20 -2.24 -15.12
C GLY A 48 -17.18 -3.18 -14.49
N VAL A 49 -16.57 -2.77 -13.39
CA VAL A 49 -15.52 -3.52 -12.71
C VAL A 49 -15.89 -3.73 -11.25
N ILE A 50 -15.88 -4.99 -10.81
CA ILE A 50 -15.87 -5.35 -9.38
C ILE A 50 -14.43 -5.65 -9.01
N ARG A 51 -13.91 -5.00 -7.97
CA ARG A 51 -12.60 -5.29 -7.40
C ARG A 51 -12.75 -5.98 -6.06
N ILE A 52 -11.96 -7.03 -5.87
CA ILE A 52 -11.92 -7.85 -4.66
C ILE A 52 -10.48 -7.88 -4.18
N SER A 53 -10.24 -7.71 -2.87
CA SER A 53 -8.90 -7.82 -2.26
C SER A 53 -8.98 -8.63 -0.98
N GLY A 54 -8.00 -9.51 -0.77
CA GLY A 54 -7.91 -10.37 0.41
C GLY A 54 -6.87 -11.45 0.25
N HIS A 55 -6.94 -12.46 1.12
CA HIS A 55 -6.01 -13.59 1.08
C HIS A 55 -6.67 -14.82 0.45
N GLN A 56 -5.89 -15.60 -0.31
CA GLN A 56 -6.32 -16.89 -0.90
C GLN A 56 -7.58 -16.78 -1.78
N LEU A 57 -7.65 -15.79 -2.65
CA LEU A 57 -8.82 -15.52 -3.49
C LEU A 57 -9.05 -16.53 -4.62
N LEU A 58 -8.18 -17.53 -4.83
CA LEU A 58 -8.36 -18.52 -5.90
C LEU A 58 -9.63 -19.33 -5.74
N SER A 59 -10.03 -19.68 -4.52
CA SER A 59 -11.28 -20.39 -4.25
C SER A 59 -12.52 -19.57 -4.63
N LEU A 60 -12.49 -18.26 -4.35
CA LEU A 60 -13.53 -17.32 -4.74
C LEU A 60 -13.59 -17.19 -6.28
N ALA A 61 -12.44 -17.06 -6.95
CA ALA A 61 -12.37 -17.01 -8.40
C ALA A 61 -12.96 -18.28 -9.03
N GLN A 62 -12.61 -19.45 -8.52
CA GLN A 62 -13.14 -20.73 -9.01
C GLN A 62 -14.66 -20.83 -8.81
N ALA A 63 -15.18 -20.41 -7.66
CA ALA A 63 -16.62 -20.43 -7.38
C ALA A 63 -17.43 -19.52 -8.32
N ILE A 64 -16.88 -18.37 -8.71
CA ILE A 64 -17.54 -17.45 -9.65
C ILE A 64 -17.43 -17.93 -11.10
N THR A 65 -16.38 -18.68 -11.47
CA THR A 65 -16.10 -19.06 -12.85
C THR A 65 -16.40 -20.51 -13.19
N GLY A 66 -17.08 -21.23 -12.30
CA GLY A 66 -17.39 -22.65 -12.51
C GLY A 66 -16.16 -23.55 -12.48
N GLY A 67 -15.22 -23.30 -11.58
CA GLY A 67 -14.03 -24.13 -11.34
C GLY A 67 -12.77 -23.70 -12.13
N LYS A 68 -12.82 -22.65 -12.93
CA LYS A 68 -11.66 -22.20 -13.69
C LYS A 68 -10.64 -21.55 -12.77
N THR A 69 -9.36 -21.86 -12.94
CA THR A 69 -8.25 -21.26 -12.17
C THR A 69 -7.56 -20.18 -13.00
N PRO A 70 -7.66 -18.89 -12.62
CA PRO A 70 -7.02 -17.82 -13.36
C PRO A 70 -5.50 -17.86 -13.16
N LYS A 71 -4.75 -17.63 -14.25
CA LYS A 71 -3.32 -17.39 -14.17
C LYS A 71 -3.07 -15.92 -13.78
N PRO A 72 -2.07 -15.63 -12.91
CA PRO A 72 -1.76 -14.27 -12.54
C PRO A 72 -1.47 -13.39 -13.77
N ARG A 73 -2.04 -12.17 -13.79
CA ARG A 73 -1.86 -11.15 -14.83
C ARG A 73 -2.23 -11.58 -16.25
N THR A 74 -3.07 -12.62 -16.35
CA THR A 74 -3.59 -13.11 -17.63
C THR A 74 -5.08 -12.89 -17.68
N ALA A 75 -5.57 -12.29 -18.76
CA ALA A 75 -6.99 -12.09 -18.97
C ALA A 75 -7.69 -13.44 -19.24
N LEU A 76 -8.65 -13.79 -18.38
CA LEU A 76 -9.48 -14.98 -18.52
C LEU A 76 -10.89 -14.54 -18.93
N TYR A 77 -11.26 -14.75 -20.21
CA TYR A 77 -12.65 -14.55 -20.63
C TYR A 77 -13.52 -15.72 -20.18
N THR A 78 -14.59 -15.43 -19.45
CA THR A 78 -15.44 -16.45 -18.82
C THR A 78 -16.80 -15.90 -18.43
N ASP A 79 -17.75 -16.81 -18.21
CA ASP A 79 -19.01 -16.49 -17.53
C ASP A 79 -18.76 -16.31 -16.03
N PHE A 80 -19.50 -15.39 -15.42
CA PHE A 80 -19.59 -15.17 -13.98
C PHE A 80 -20.90 -15.77 -13.48
N LEU A 81 -20.82 -16.72 -12.56
CA LEU A 81 -21.91 -17.59 -12.18
C LEU A 81 -22.50 -17.25 -10.80
N ASP A 82 -23.83 -17.40 -10.69
CA ASP A 82 -24.54 -17.36 -9.42
C ASP A 82 -24.32 -18.67 -8.61
N GLU A 83 -25.01 -18.82 -7.47
CA GLU A 83 -24.95 -20.00 -6.62
C GLU A 83 -25.57 -21.26 -7.23
N HIS A 84 -26.40 -21.11 -8.27
CA HIS A 84 -27.06 -22.18 -8.98
C HIS A 84 -26.34 -22.59 -10.27
N GLY A 85 -25.24 -21.89 -10.60
CA GLY A 85 -24.45 -22.11 -11.81
C GLY A 85 -25.02 -21.40 -13.07
N ASN A 86 -26.00 -20.50 -12.89
CA ASN A 86 -26.49 -19.69 -14.01
C ASN A 86 -25.54 -18.47 -14.23
N ALA A 87 -25.38 -18.09 -15.48
CA ALA A 87 -24.56 -16.91 -15.80
C ALA A 87 -25.30 -15.63 -15.35
N ILE A 88 -24.61 -14.85 -14.50
CA ILE A 88 -24.99 -13.47 -14.16
C ILE A 88 -24.59 -12.54 -15.30
N ASP A 89 -23.36 -12.74 -15.81
CA ASP A 89 -22.75 -11.96 -16.88
C ASP A 89 -21.59 -12.76 -17.49
N ASN A 90 -20.98 -12.24 -18.54
CA ASN A 90 -19.71 -12.73 -19.06
C ASN A 90 -18.73 -11.60 -19.25
N GLY A 91 -17.44 -11.90 -19.13
CA GLY A 91 -16.43 -10.86 -19.20
C GLY A 91 -15.02 -11.37 -18.92
N ILE A 92 -14.18 -10.47 -18.49
CA ILE A 92 -12.78 -10.75 -18.20
C ILE A 92 -12.56 -10.80 -16.69
N LEU A 93 -11.95 -11.88 -16.22
CA LEU A 93 -11.39 -11.97 -14.89
C LEU A 93 -9.89 -11.74 -14.98
N LEU A 94 -9.37 -10.81 -14.16
CA LEU A 94 -7.95 -10.60 -13.92
C LEU A 94 -7.59 -10.96 -12.48
N TYR A 95 -6.55 -11.74 -12.31
CA TYR A 95 -6.01 -12.12 -11.00
C TYR A 95 -4.61 -11.56 -10.82
N PHE A 96 -4.37 -10.91 -9.68
CA PHE A 96 -3.07 -10.39 -9.27
C PHE A 96 -2.68 -11.07 -7.96
N ALA A 97 -1.71 -11.96 -8.02
CA ALA A 97 -1.22 -12.66 -6.83
C ALA A 97 -0.40 -11.74 -5.93
N ALA A 98 -0.58 -11.90 -4.63
CA ALA A 98 0.25 -11.25 -3.62
C ALA A 98 1.75 -11.63 -3.81
N PRO A 99 2.69 -10.72 -3.50
CA PRO A 99 2.53 -9.31 -3.15
C PRO A 99 2.45 -8.37 -4.37
N ALA A 100 2.38 -8.92 -5.59
CA ALA A 100 2.49 -8.19 -6.86
C ALA A 100 1.12 -7.62 -7.32
N SER A 101 0.39 -6.98 -6.43
CA SER A 101 -0.92 -6.35 -6.64
C SER A 101 -0.92 -4.90 -6.13
N PHE A 102 -2.05 -4.20 -6.30
CA PHE A 102 -2.22 -2.83 -5.79
C PHE A 102 -2.21 -2.79 -4.26
N THR A 103 -2.95 -3.66 -3.60
CA THR A 103 -3.04 -3.69 -2.14
C THR A 103 -1.91 -4.46 -1.46
N GLY A 104 -1.10 -5.23 -2.22
CA GLY A 104 -0.14 -6.18 -1.66
C GLY A 104 -0.76 -7.53 -1.24
N GLU A 105 -2.10 -7.64 -1.25
CA GLU A 105 -2.86 -8.88 -1.06
C GLU A 105 -3.15 -9.52 -2.44
N ASP A 106 -3.83 -10.67 -2.49
CA ASP A 106 -4.44 -11.12 -3.73
C ASP A 106 -5.50 -10.11 -4.17
N VAL A 107 -5.56 -9.80 -5.46
CA VAL A 107 -6.59 -8.95 -6.04
C VAL A 107 -7.23 -9.65 -7.23
N ILE A 108 -8.56 -9.62 -7.30
CA ILE A 108 -9.33 -10.06 -8.45
C ILE A 108 -10.12 -8.86 -8.98
N GLU A 109 -10.14 -8.72 -10.29
CA GLU A 109 -11.05 -7.82 -11.00
C GLU A 109 -11.96 -8.62 -11.92
N LEU A 110 -13.27 -8.43 -11.74
CA LEU A 110 -14.30 -8.94 -12.63
C LEU A 110 -14.74 -7.77 -13.51
N GLN A 111 -14.43 -7.83 -14.80
CA GLN A 111 -14.77 -6.81 -15.78
C GLN A 111 -15.89 -7.33 -16.66
N GLY A 112 -17.11 -6.90 -16.38
CA GLY A 112 -18.32 -7.28 -17.10
C GLY A 112 -19.03 -6.07 -17.70
N HIS A 113 -20.33 -6.20 -17.99
CA HIS A 113 -21.14 -5.10 -18.46
C HIS A 113 -21.46 -4.10 -17.35
N GLY A 114 -21.45 -2.79 -17.67
CA GLY A 114 -21.58 -1.69 -16.70
C GLY A 114 -23.02 -1.36 -16.31
N GLY A 115 -23.96 -2.31 -16.44
CA GLY A 115 -25.32 -2.16 -15.95
C GLY A 115 -25.37 -2.24 -14.41
N GLN A 116 -26.03 -1.28 -13.75
CA GLN A 116 -26.11 -1.24 -12.28
C GLN A 116 -26.62 -2.55 -11.66
N ILE A 117 -27.64 -3.15 -12.26
CA ILE A 117 -28.24 -4.41 -11.75
C ILE A 117 -27.23 -5.56 -11.85
N VAL A 118 -26.54 -5.67 -12.99
CA VAL A 118 -25.52 -6.71 -13.21
C VAL A 118 -24.37 -6.56 -12.20
N LEU A 119 -23.86 -5.36 -12.02
CA LEU A 119 -22.79 -5.08 -11.06
C LEU A 119 -23.23 -5.37 -9.62
N GLN A 120 -24.49 -5.06 -9.26
CA GLN A 120 -25.02 -5.39 -7.95
C GLN A 120 -25.17 -6.91 -7.74
N MET A 121 -25.60 -7.66 -8.77
CA MET A 121 -25.65 -9.12 -8.71
C MET A 121 -24.26 -9.73 -8.52
N LEU A 122 -23.26 -9.27 -9.27
CA LEU A 122 -21.87 -9.71 -9.14
C LEU A 122 -21.30 -9.37 -7.76
N LEU A 123 -21.56 -8.15 -7.25
CA LEU A 123 -21.14 -7.76 -5.90
C LEU A 123 -21.78 -8.66 -4.85
N ASN A 124 -23.09 -8.88 -4.93
CA ASN A 124 -23.81 -9.76 -4.00
C ASN A 124 -23.24 -11.18 -4.04
N ARG A 125 -22.88 -11.69 -5.23
CA ARG A 125 -22.22 -12.99 -5.34
C ARG A 125 -20.87 -13.02 -4.61
N CYS A 126 -20.08 -11.98 -4.69
CA CYS A 126 -18.83 -11.88 -3.93
C CYS A 126 -19.10 -11.88 -2.41
N LEU A 127 -20.15 -11.19 -1.95
CA LEU A 127 -20.54 -11.16 -0.53
C LEU A 127 -20.99 -12.55 -0.04
N GLN A 128 -21.78 -13.30 -0.82
CA GLN A 128 -22.16 -14.67 -0.51
C GLN A 128 -20.94 -15.61 -0.38
N LEU A 129 -19.87 -15.33 -1.12
CA LEU A 129 -18.62 -16.08 -1.08
C LEU A 129 -17.66 -15.62 0.04
N GLY A 130 -18.13 -14.79 0.99
CA GLY A 130 -17.42 -14.42 2.19
C GLY A 130 -16.67 -13.08 2.12
N ALA A 131 -16.79 -12.33 1.03
CA ALA A 131 -16.33 -10.95 1.02
C ALA A 131 -17.28 -10.05 1.82
N ARG A 132 -16.79 -8.92 2.31
CA ARG A 132 -17.63 -7.80 2.78
C ARG A 132 -17.48 -6.60 1.85
N ILE A 133 -18.39 -5.68 1.93
CA ILE A 133 -18.30 -4.41 1.20
C ILE A 133 -17.08 -3.64 1.74
N ALA A 134 -16.27 -3.12 0.81
CA ALA A 134 -15.15 -2.24 1.14
C ALA A 134 -15.64 -0.89 1.65
N GLU A 135 -14.94 -0.34 2.65
CA GLU A 135 -15.11 1.05 3.06
C GLU A 135 -14.53 2.00 1.98
N ALA A 136 -14.95 3.28 2.02
CA ALA A 136 -14.38 4.28 1.14
C ALA A 136 -12.85 4.39 1.34
N GLY A 137 -12.08 4.32 0.25
CA GLY A 137 -10.61 4.36 0.29
C GLY A 137 -9.91 3.12 0.85
N GLU A 138 -10.65 2.04 1.18
CA GLU A 138 -10.05 0.89 1.87
C GLU A 138 -8.97 0.17 1.06
N PHE A 139 -9.09 0.08 -0.27
CA PHE A 139 -8.03 -0.50 -1.11
C PHE A 139 -6.72 0.29 -1.00
N THR A 140 -6.79 1.62 -1.02
CA THR A 140 -5.62 2.49 -0.86
C THR A 140 -5.05 2.42 0.55
N LYS A 141 -5.92 2.37 1.57
CA LYS A 141 -5.52 2.15 2.97
C LYS A 141 -4.75 0.83 3.14
N ARG A 142 -5.21 -0.26 2.52
CA ARG A 142 -4.50 -1.55 2.55
C ARG A 142 -3.16 -1.49 1.81
N ALA A 143 -3.11 -0.80 0.67
CA ALA A 143 -1.85 -0.57 -0.04
C ALA A 143 -0.83 0.17 0.83
N PHE A 144 -1.26 1.18 1.59
CA PHE A 144 -0.41 1.88 2.56
C PHE A 144 0.03 0.96 3.70
N LEU A 145 -0.89 0.24 4.35
CA LEU A 145 -0.59 -0.68 5.45
C LEU A 145 0.35 -1.82 5.04
N ASN A 146 0.29 -2.25 3.78
CA ASN A 146 1.16 -3.28 3.21
C ASN A 146 2.44 -2.71 2.56
N ASN A 147 2.79 -1.45 2.83
CA ASN A 147 3.99 -0.77 2.32
C ASN A 147 4.10 -0.76 0.79
N LYS A 148 2.96 -0.75 0.08
CA LYS A 148 2.91 -0.58 -1.39
C LYS A 148 2.95 0.88 -1.78
N LEU A 149 2.40 1.74 -0.94
CA LEU A 149 2.38 3.19 -1.06
C LEU A 149 2.80 3.80 0.27
N ASP A 150 3.47 4.94 0.25
CA ASP A 150 3.60 5.80 1.42
C ASP A 150 2.37 6.70 1.57
N LEU A 151 2.31 7.49 2.67
CA LEU A 151 1.13 8.32 2.96
C LEU A 151 0.89 9.36 1.87
N ALA A 152 1.94 10.04 1.39
CA ALA A 152 1.82 11.06 0.34
C ALA A 152 1.34 10.46 -0.99
N GLN A 153 1.81 9.26 -1.32
CA GLN A 153 1.35 8.51 -2.48
C GLN A 153 -0.12 8.08 -2.32
N ALA A 154 -0.52 7.64 -1.13
CA ALA A 154 -1.91 7.26 -0.86
C ALA A 154 -2.88 8.44 -0.98
N GLU A 155 -2.51 9.62 -0.46
CA GLU A 155 -3.26 10.87 -0.63
C GLU A 155 -3.34 11.29 -2.10
N SER A 156 -2.25 11.13 -2.85
CA SER A 156 -2.19 11.46 -4.28
C SER A 156 -3.16 10.64 -5.15
N VAL A 157 -3.58 9.45 -4.69
CA VAL A 157 -4.63 8.67 -5.39
C VAL A 157 -5.97 9.41 -5.35
N ALA A 158 -6.34 9.97 -4.20
CA ALA A 158 -7.56 10.76 -4.06
C ALA A 158 -7.47 12.06 -4.88
N ASP A 159 -6.35 12.78 -4.77
CA ASP A 159 -6.10 14.00 -5.54
C ASP A 159 -6.20 13.76 -7.06
N LEU A 160 -5.72 12.61 -7.53
CA LEU A 160 -5.78 12.26 -8.95
C LEU A 160 -7.23 11.99 -9.41
N ILE A 161 -8.04 11.35 -8.57
CA ILE A 161 -9.46 11.07 -8.87
C ILE A 161 -10.27 12.36 -8.88
N ASP A 162 -9.98 13.29 -7.95
CA ASP A 162 -10.72 14.55 -7.80
C ASP A 162 -10.17 15.69 -8.66
N ALA A 163 -9.12 15.44 -9.45
CA ALA A 163 -8.45 16.46 -10.25
C ALA A 163 -9.39 17.10 -11.27
N SER A 164 -9.66 18.39 -11.14
CA SER A 164 -10.51 19.19 -12.03
C SER A 164 -9.77 19.87 -13.17
N SER A 165 -8.44 19.73 -13.22
CA SER A 165 -7.59 20.34 -14.26
C SER A 165 -6.44 19.42 -14.67
N GLN A 166 -5.91 19.59 -15.89
CA GLN A 166 -4.74 18.85 -16.37
C GLN A 166 -3.50 19.11 -15.49
N ALA A 167 -3.33 20.32 -14.98
CA ALA A 167 -2.22 20.67 -14.11
C ALA A 167 -2.31 19.91 -12.79
N ALA A 168 -3.49 19.89 -12.14
CA ALA A 168 -3.74 19.14 -10.92
C ALA A 168 -3.48 17.63 -11.12
N ALA A 169 -4.01 17.04 -12.19
CA ALA A 169 -3.80 15.64 -12.51
C ALA A 169 -2.30 15.30 -12.69
N ARG A 170 -1.53 16.16 -13.40
CA ARG A 170 -0.09 15.98 -13.58
C ARG A 170 0.67 16.05 -12.26
N MET A 171 0.29 16.96 -11.36
CA MET A 171 0.92 17.09 -10.04
C MET A 171 0.62 15.87 -9.18
N ALA A 172 -0.63 15.40 -9.12
CA ALA A 172 -1.01 14.19 -8.42
C ALA A 172 -0.24 12.96 -8.93
N VAL A 173 -0.10 12.80 -10.26
CA VAL A 173 0.72 11.70 -10.83
C VAL A 173 2.19 11.81 -10.43
N ARG A 174 2.77 13.02 -10.37
CA ARG A 174 4.17 13.19 -9.90
C ARG A 174 4.34 12.80 -8.44
N SER A 175 3.40 13.21 -7.59
CA SER A 175 3.38 12.83 -6.17
C SER A 175 3.21 11.31 -6.00
N LEU A 176 2.26 10.71 -6.72
CA LEU A 176 2.05 9.25 -6.73
C LEU A 176 3.30 8.47 -7.18
N LYS A 177 4.12 9.04 -8.06
CA LYS A 177 5.42 8.47 -8.44
C LYS A 177 6.54 8.71 -7.42
N GLY A 178 6.23 9.27 -6.24
CA GLY A 178 7.16 9.46 -5.14
C GLY A 178 8.03 10.72 -5.22
N ALA A 179 7.73 11.68 -6.10
CA ALA A 179 8.55 12.89 -6.21
C ALA A 179 8.58 13.71 -4.91
N PHE A 180 7.45 13.83 -4.23
CA PHE A 180 7.35 14.48 -2.93
C PHE A 180 8.05 13.67 -1.83
N SER A 181 7.80 12.38 -1.76
CA SER A 181 8.42 11.47 -0.79
C SER A 181 9.95 11.49 -0.87
N ASN A 182 10.51 11.52 -2.08
CA ASN A 182 11.95 11.60 -2.28
C ASN A 182 12.54 12.91 -1.74
N GLN A 183 11.83 14.04 -1.84
CA GLN A 183 12.27 15.31 -1.26
C GLN A 183 12.25 15.27 0.27
N ILE A 184 11.21 14.68 0.85
CA ILE A 184 11.10 14.51 2.30
C ILE A 184 12.21 13.58 2.82
N HIS A 185 12.50 12.46 2.15
CA HIS A 185 13.59 11.58 2.55
C HIS A 185 14.94 12.29 2.55
N ARG A 186 15.24 13.08 1.52
CA ARG A 186 16.47 13.88 1.49
C ARG A 186 16.54 14.84 2.68
N LEU A 187 15.45 15.57 2.97
CA LEU A 187 15.40 16.46 4.11
C LEU A 187 15.63 15.72 5.45
N VAL A 188 15.06 14.53 5.58
CA VAL A 188 15.27 13.67 6.77
C VAL A 188 16.75 13.25 6.88
N ASP A 189 17.37 12.83 5.78
CA ASP A 189 18.79 12.45 5.75
C ASP A 189 19.69 13.65 6.13
N ASP A 190 19.41 14.85 5.61
CA ASP A 190 20.12 16.09 5.95
C ASP A 190 19.98 16.42 7.44
N LEU A 191 18.76 16.28 8.00
CA LEU A 191 18.50 16.49 9.43
C LEU A 191 19.20 15.46 10.31
N ILE A 192 19.26 14.19 9.89
CA ILE A 192 20.02 13.16 10.61
C ILE A 192 21.50 13.50 10.61
N THR A 193 22.05 13.94 9.47
CA THR A 193 23.46 14.36 9.36
C THR A 193 23.74 15.54 10.26
N LEU A 194 22.91 16.58 10.25
CA LEU A 194 23.03 17.74 11.13
C LEU A 194 22.98 17.33 12.61
N ARG A 195 22.06 16.47 12.98
CA ARG A 195 21.95 15.95 14.35
C ARG A 195 23.21 15.21 14.78
N MET A 196 23.77 14.35 13.92
CA MET A 196 25.02 13.63 14.19
C MET A 196 26.18 14.58 14.41
N LEU A 197 26.30 15.67 13.62
CA LEU A 197 27.34 16.67 13.78
C LEU A 197 27.19 17.40 15.12
N VAL A 198 25.97 17.81 15.49
CA VAL A 198 25.69 18.46 16.77
C VAL A 198 26.00 17.52 17.96
N GLU A 199 25.57 16.27 17.89
CA GLU A 199 25.87 15.27 18.94
C GLU A 199 27.38 15.04 19.06
N ALA A 200 28.12 14.95 17.95
CA ALA A 200 29.58 14.81 17.97
C ALA A 200 30.30 16.00 18.62
N THR A 201 29.87 17.24 18.35
CA THR A 201 30.44 18.43 19.01
C THR A 201 30.15 18.50 20.50
N LEU A 202 29.03 17.93 20.96
CA LEU A 202 28.69 17.87 22.39
C LEU A 202 29.44 16.75 23.12
N ASP A 203 29.67 15.63 22.47
CA ASP A 203 30.33 14.47 23.08
C ASP A 203 31.86 14.57 23.10
N PHE A 204 32.46 15.36 22.18
CA PHE A 204 33.89 15.54 22.03
C PHE A 204 34.31 17.03 22.06
N PRO A 205 34.03 17.77 23.14
CA PRO A 205 34.28 19.21 23.21
C PRO A 205 35.76 19.58 23.24
N GLU A 206 36.66 18.61 23.44
CA GLU A 206 38.12 18.85 23.52
C GLU A 206 38.86 18.57 22.19
N GLU A 207 38.16 18.02 21.18
CA GLU A 207 38.74 17.86 19.86
C GLU A 207 38.46 19.11 19.02
N GLU A 208 39.54 19.84 18.65
CA GLU A 208 39.50 21.03 17.78
C GLU A 208 39.12 20.65 16.31
N ILE A 209 38.17 19.73 16.13
CA ILE A 209 37.65 19.40 14.80
C ILE A 209 36.45 20.31 14.54
N ASP A 210 36.63 21.29 13.68
CA ASP A 210 35.53 22.12 13.22
C ASP A 210 34.63 21.34 12.27
N PHE A 211 33.71 20.57 12.87
CA PHE A 211 32.74 19.76 12.13
C PHE A 211 31.82 20.60 11.22
N LEU A 212 31.75 21.93 11.45
CA LEU A 212 30.94 22.84 10.65
C LEU A 212 31.66 23.20 9.33
N GLU A 213 33.02 23.28 9.32
CA GLU A 213 33.75 23.47 8.06
C GLU A 213 33.75 22.23 7.18
N ALA A 214 33.65 21.03 7.76
CA ALA A 214 33.57 19.79 6.99
C ALA A 214 32.20 19.56 6.31
N ALA A 215 31.17 20.30 6.70
CA ALA A 215 29.82 20.20 6.11
C ALA A 215 29.62 21.12 4.91
N ASP A 216 30.52 22.06 4.64
CA ASP A 216 30.45 23.03 3.54
C ASP A 216 31.33 22.62 2.33
N ALA A 217 31.93 21.44 2.33
CA ALA A 217 32.76 20.87 1.26
C ALA A 217 31.97 19.77 0.49
#